data_542270d59b0b61622e596e6fc1f6cd2e
#
_entry.id   542270d59b0b61622e596e6fc1f6cd2e
#
_cell.length_a   1.000
_cell.length_b   1.000
_cell.length_c   1.000
_cell.angle_alpha   90.00
_cell.angle_beta   90.00
_cell.angle_gamma   90.00
#
_symmetry.space_group_name_H-M   'P 1'
#
loop_
_entity.id
_entity.type
_entity.pdbx_description
1 polymer ?
#
loop_
_entity_poly.entity_id
_entity_poly.type
_entity_poly.pdbx_seq_one_letter_code
_entity_poly.pdbx_strand_id
1 'polypeptide(L)'
;YVHRIATNSRGGGVIEPQIMRQWFVNVSKQFAFPYAGLRSVKKGELISLKELMARVVKKKEIEILPKRFEKTYFHWINNLRDWCISRQIWFGHQIPVWYRPKADQPGAGNEQYVGVEAPKGSGWTQDTDTLDTWFSSGLWTFSTLGWPEKTKDIETYHPTSVLETGYDILFFWIARMILMTTCLMGEIPFRTVYLHGLVREQLAQGPDDLAQGHFAGLLVL
;
A
#
# COMPACT_ATOMS: atom_id res chain seq x y z
N TYR A 1 -36.72 -20.84 3.87
CA TYR A 1 -35.29 -20.74 3.56
C TYR A 1 -34.79 -19.30 3.79
N VAL A 2 -33.81 -19.13 4.65
CA VAL A 2 -33.22 -17.82 4.90
C VAL A 2 -31.95 -17.70 4.04
N HIS A 3 -31.98 -16.80 3.06
CA HIS A 3 -30.83 -16.49 2.23
C HIS A 3 -30.08 -15.29 2.80
N ARG A 4 -28.79 -15.45 3.08
CA ARG A 4 -27.91 -14.36 3.54
C ARG A 4 -27.18 -13.77 2.33
N ILE A 5 -27.39 -12.50 2.07
CA ILE A 5 -26.75 -11.75 0.99
C ILE A 5 -25.70 -10.82 1.60
N ALA A 6 -24.50 -10.79 1.01
CA ALA A 6 -23.47 -9.85 1.42
C ALA A 6 -23.85 -8.44 0.94
N THR A 7 -23.79 -7.47 1.84
CA THR A 7 -24.03 -6.05 1.56
C THR A 7 -22.84 -5.20 1.97
N ASN A 8 -22.62 -4.07 1.30
CA ASN A 8 -21.58 -3.14 1.70
C ASN A 8 -21.98 -2.35 2.94
N SER A 9 -21.01 -2.03 3.78
CA SER A 9 -21.24 -1.38 5.08
C SER A 9 -21.63 0.11 4.98
N ARG A 10 -21.43 0.75 3.85
CA ARG A 10 -21.68 2.20 3.69
C ARG A 10 -23.02 2.54 3.06
N GLY A 11 -23.47 1.75 2.11
CA GLY A 11 -24.68 2.05 1.35
C GLY A 11 -25.74 0.94 1.38
N GLY A 12 -25.45 -0.19 2.04
CA GLY A 12 -26.37 -1.34 2.10
C GLY A 12 -26.61 -2.05 0.75
N GLY A 13 -25.92 -1.63 -0.31
CA GLY A 13 -26.03 -2.26 -1.62
C GLY A 13 -25.51 -3.68 -1.63
N VAL A 14 -26.13 -4.56 -2.42
CA VAL A 14 -25.73 -5.95 -2.59
C VAL A 14 -24.35 -6.03 -3.25
N ILE A 15 -23.47 -6.89 -2.71
CA ILE A 15 -22.15 -7.14 -3.28
C ILE A 15 -22.28 -8.29 -4.30
N GLU A 16 -22.00 -7.99 -5.57
CA GLU A 16 -21.97 -8.94 -6.66
C GLU A 16 -20.52 -9.12 -7.15
N PRO A 17 -19.89 -10.29 -6.95
CA PRO A 17 -18.57 -10.57 -7.50
C PRO A 17 -18.62 -10.61 -9.03
N GLN A 18 -17.76 -9.82 -9.68
CA GLN A 18 -17.63 -9.79 -11.13
C GLN A 18 -16.22 -10.18 -11.55
N ILE A 19 -16.11 -10.97 -12.63
CA ILE A 19 -14.82 -11.32 -13.21
C ILE A 19 -14.42 -10.22 -14.18
N MET A 20 -13.34 -9.49 -13.86
CA MET A 20 -12.80 -8.44 -14.72
C MET A 20 -11.28 -8.40 -14.64
N ARG A 21 -10.66 -7.79 -15.64
CA ARG A 21 -9.20 -7.60 -15.64
C ARG A 21 -8.83 -6.63 -14.55
N GLN A 22 -7.74 -6.92 -13.84
CA GLN A 22 -7.22 -6.11 -12.74
C GLN A 22 -5.70 -6.04 -12.82
N TRP A 23 -5.15 -4.95 -12.28
CA TRP A 23 -3.71 -4.79 -12.11
C TRP A 23 -3.28 -5.33 -10.75
N PHE A 24 -2.20 -6.11 -10.76
CA PHE A 24 -1.65 -6.70 -9.55
C PHE A 24 -0.16 -6.43 -9.42
N VAL A 25 0.28 -6.13 -8.20
CA VAL A 25 1.68 -6.24 -7.81
C VAL A 25 1.93 -7.68 -7.38
N ASN A 26 2.74 -8.41 -8.15
CA ASN A 26 3.12 -9.78 -7.78
C ASN A 26 4.19 -9.74 -6.69
N VAL A 27 3.79 -10.07 -5.47
CA VAL A 27 4.66 -9.98 -4.29
C VAL A 27 5.57 -11.18 -4.10
N SER A 28 5.29 -12.28 -4.78
CA SER A 28 6.01 -13.56 -4.67
C SER A 28 7.01 -13.79 -5.79
N LYS A 29 6.92 -13.04 -6.90
CA LYS A 29 7.84 -13.16 -8.04
C LYS A 29 9.24 -12.71 -7.63
N GLN A 30 10.22 -13.56 -7.89
CA GLN A 30 11.63 -13.22 -7.64
C GLN A 30 12.18 -12.29 -8.72
N PHE A 31 13.03 -11.37 -8.30
CA PHE A 31 13.80 -10.47 -9.16
C PHE A 31 15.20 -10.26 -8.60
N ALA A 32 16.14 -9.89 -9.45
CA ALA A 32 17.47 -9.52 -9.01
C ALA A 32 17.43 -8.12 -8.37
N PHE A 33 17.76 -8.04 -7.07
CA PHE A 33 17.73 -6.76 -6.35
C PHE A 33 18.74 -5.76 -6.92
N PRO A 34 18.31 -4.60 -7.43
CA PRO A 34 19.19 -3.73 -8.21
C PRO A 34 20.09 -2.80 -7.37
N TYR A 35 19.85 -2.70 -6.05
CA TYR A 35 20.47 -1.71 -5.19
C TYR A 35 21.48 -2.31 -4.20
N ALA A 36 22.33 -1.44 -3.61
CA ALA A 36 23.28 -1.80 -2.56
C ALA A 36 22.99 -1.13 -1.20
N GLY A 37 21.83 -0.42 -1.09
CA GLY A 37 21.51 0.41 0.08
C GLY A 37 21.07 -0.36 1.34
N LEU A 38 20.55 -1.58 1.20
CA LEU A 38 20.10 -2.40 2.32
C LEU A 38 21.23 -3.27 2.85
N ARG A 39 21.33 -3.39 4.19
CA ARG A 39 22.31 -4.29 4.84
C ARG A 39 21.89 -5.76 4.75
N SER A 40 20.59 -6.01 4.68
CA SER A 40 20.00 -7.35 4.70
C SER A 40 19.94 -8.03 3.33
N VAL A 41 20.14 -7.31 2.23
CA VAL A 41 20.03 -7.81 0.86
C VAL A 41 21.17 -7.28 0.02
N LYS A 42 21.83 -8.16 -0.73
CA LYS A 42 22.93 -7.78 -1.62
C LYS A 42 22.41 -7.40 -3.00
N LYS A 43 23.11 -6.47 -3.66
CA LYS A 43 22.86 -6.19 -5.09
C LYS A 43 23.02 -7.46 -5.91
N GLY A 44 22.07 -7.74 -6.80
CA GLY A 44 22.04 -8.94 -7.64
C GLY A 44 21.45 -10.18 -6.98
N GLU A 45 21.17 -10.15 -5.67
CA GLU A 45 20.52 -11.27 -4.97
C GLU A 45 19.10 -11.46 -5.50
N LEU A 46 18.70 -12.72 -5.76
CA LEU A 46 17.32 -13.05 -6.13
C LEU A 46 16.45 -13.02 -4.88
N ILE A 47 15.43 -12.18 -4.89
CA ILE A 47 14.52 -11.96 -3.77
C ILE A 47 13.13 -11.59 -4.29
N SER A 48 12.08 -11.92 -3.54
CA SER A 48 10.73 -11.43 -3.79
C SER A 48 10.41 -10.20 -2.93
N LEU A 49 9.39 -9.42 -3.33
CA LEU A 49 8.92 -8.27 -2.52
C LEU A 49 8.52 -8.71 -1.11
N LYS A 50 7.83 -9.84 -1.00
CA LYS A 50 7.43 -10.42 0.27
C LYS A 50 8.63 -10.77 1.18
N GLU A 51 9.67 -11.39 0.61
CA GLU A 51 10.90 -11.69 1.35
C GLU A 51 11.66 -10.43 1.73
N LEU A 52 11.70 -9.43 0.85
CA LEU A 52 12.33 -8.14 1.09
C LEU A 52 11.71 -7.45 2.32
N MET A 53 10.38 -7.34 2.34
CA MET A 53 9.63 -6.77 3.46
C MET A 53 9.88 -7.51 4.77
N ALA A 54 9.88 -8.84 4.75
CA ALA A 54 10.14 -9.65 5.94
C ALA A 54 11.58 -9.47 6.42
N ARG A 55 12.54 -9.41 5.50
CA ARG A 55 13.97 -9.43 5.82
C ARG A 55 14.45 -8.15 6.47
N VAL A 56 13.99 -6.98 6.04
CA VAL A 56 14.41 -5.70 6.64
C VAL A 56 13.96 -5.56 8.10
N VAL A 57 12.81 -6.11 8.47
CA VAL A 57 12.36 -6.16 9.86
C VAL A 57 13.07 -7.25 10.64
N LYS A 58 13.18 -8.47 10.09
CA LYS A 58 13.88 -9.60 10.74
C LYS A 58 15.34 -9.30 11.05
N LYS A 59 16.02 -8.53 10.17
CA LYS A 59 17.43 -8.14 10.33
C LYS A 59 17.61 -6.83 11.10
N LYS A 60 16.54 -6.31 11.69
CA LYS A 60 16.55 -5.08 12.51
C LYS A 60 17.08 -3.85 11.77
N GLU A 61 16.79 -3.74 10.48
CA GLU A 61 16.93 -2.47 9.77
C GLU A 61 15.76 -1.54 10.09
N ILE A 62 14.57 -2.15 10.31
CA ILE A 62 13.37 -1.48 10.80
C ILE A 62 12.96 -2.14 12.12
N GLU A 63 12.72 -1.34 13.15
CA GLU A 63 12.17 -1.78 14.43
C GLU A 63 10.70 -1.44 14.54
N ILE A 64 9.88 -2.40 15.03
CA ILE A 64 8.45 -2.19 15.28
C ILE A 64 8.22 -2.18 16.78
N LEU A 65 7.65 -1.09 17.29
CA LEU A 65 7.33 -0.89 18.70
C LEU A 65 5.81 -0.66 18.89
N PRO A 66 5.20 -1.21 19.95
CA PRO A 66 5.71 -2.25 20.85
C PRO A 66 6.00 -3.59 20.14
N LYS A 67 6.97 -4.34 20.63
CA LYS A 67 7.45 -5.60 20.00
C LYS A 67 6.36 -6.65 19.73
N ARG A 68 5.27 -6.62 20.49
CA ARG A 68 4.12 -7.53 20.26
C ARG A 68 3.58 -7.47 18.83
N PHE A 69 3.69 -6.32 18.16
CA PHE A 69 3.20 -6.12 16.80
C PHE A 69 4.13 -6.69 15.73
N GLU A 70 5.40 -7.02 16.04
CA GLU A 70 6.27 -7.76 15.10
C GLU A 70 5.64 -9.09 14.70
N LYS A 71 5.02 -9.82 15.67
CA LYS A 71 4.33 -11.08 15.39
C LYS A 71 3.16 -10.88 14.42
N THR A 72 2.39 -9.82 14.61
CA THR A 72 1.28 -9.46 13.73
C THR A 72 1.79 -9.09 12.33
N TYR A 73 2.86 -8.29 12.24
CA TYR A 73 3.49 -7.94 10.98
C TYR A 73 3.93 -9.19 10.19
N PHE A 74 4.70 -10.09 10.81
CA PHE A 74 5.16 -11.31 10.15
C PHE A 74 4.02 -12.25 9.77
N HIS A 75 2.97 -12.32 10.59
CA HIS A 75 1.78 -13.10 10.22
C HIS A 75 1.17 -12.58 8.92
N TRP A 76 0.98 -11.27 8.79
CA TRP A 76 0.45 -10.66 7.57
C TRP A 76 1.39 -10.84 6.37
N ILE A 77 2.69 -10.57 6.54
CA ILE A 77 3.66 -10.69 5.44
C ILE A 77 3.75 -12.15 4.96
N ASN A 78 3.79 -13.12 5.87
CA ASN A 78 3.87 -14.54 5.50
C ASN A 78 2.63 -15.03 4.73
N ASN A 79 1.48 -14.41 4.95
CA ASN A 79 0.23 -14.71 4.25
C ASN A 79 -0.12 -13.69 3.14
N LEU A 80 0.81 -12.80 2.81
CA LEU A 80 0.61 -11.77 1.81
C LEU A 80 0.35 -12.40 0.43
N ARG A 81 -0.75 -11.99 -0.19
CA ARG A 81 -1.12 -12.33 -1.56
C ARG A 81 -0.80 -11.18 -2.50
N ASP A 82 -0.81 -11.43 -3.78
CA ASP A 82 -0.66 -10.39 -4.79
C ASP A 82 -1.64 -9.25 -4.55
N TRP A 83 -1.13 -8.04 -4.63
CA TRP A 83 -1.90 -6.85 -4.31
C TRP A 83 -2.60 -6.30 -5.55
N CYS A 84 -3.93 -6.38 -5.57
CA CYS A 84 -4.73 -5.70 -6.58
C CYS A 84 -4.65 -4.17 -6.36
N ILE A 85 -4.09 -3.48 -7.34
CA ILE A 85 -3.85 -2.02 -7.28
C ILE A 85 -4.82 -1.21 -8.13
N SER A 86 -5.67 -1.84 -8.93
CA SER A 86 -6.67 -1.15 -9.75
C SER A 86 -8.01 -1.02 -9.02
N ARG A 87 -8.68 0.10 -9.23
CA ARG A 87 -10.01 0.41 -8.71
C ARG A 87 -10.87 1.01 -9.81
N GLN A 88 -12.14 0.61 -9.87
CA GLN A 88 -13.15 1.11 -10.79
C GLN A 88 -13.95 2.22 -10.10
N ILE A 89 -13.28 3.32 -9.79
CA ILE A 89 -13.85 4.50 -9.13
C ILE A 89 -13.45 5.76 -9.90
N TRP A 90 -14.23 6.82 -9.76
CA TRP A 90 -14.02 8.07 -10.50
C TRP A 90 -12.89 8.93 -9.93
N PHE A 91 -12.63 8.83 -8.64
CA PHE A 91 -11.62 9.65 -7.95
C PHE A 91 -10.39 8.83 -7.62
N GLY A 92 -9.23 9.31 -8.01
CA GLY A 92 -7.95 8.66 -7.77
C GLY A 92 -6.96 8.97 -8.90
N HIS A 93 -5.74 8.47 -8.77
CA HIS A 93 -4.73 8.58 -9.82
C HIS A 93 -5.01 7.52 -10.89
N GLN A 94 -5.32 7.94 -12.09
CA GLN A 94 -5.55 7.04 -13.22
C GLN A 94 -4.30 6.20 -13.50
N ILE A 95 -4.49 4.91 -13.79
CA ILE A 95 -3.37 4.01 -14.08
C ILE A 95 -2.61 4.51 -15.32
N PRO A 96 -1.29 4.74 -15.21
CA PRO A 96 -0.47 5.32 -16.27
C PRO A 96 -0.08 4.29 -17.32
N VAL A 97 -1.07 3.59 -17.87
CA VAL A 97 -0.89 2.60 -18.93
C VAL A 97 -1.76 2.97 -20.11
N TRP A 98 -1.17 2.94 -21.27
CA TRP A 98 -1.79 3.31 -22.54
C TRP A 98 -1.85 2.10 -23.45
N TYR A 99 -2.95 1.95 -24.16
CA TYR A 99 -3.22 0.87 -25.09
C TYR A 99 -3.45 1.41 -26.49
N ARG A 100 -2.92 0.70 -27.48
CA ARG A 100 -3.22 0.93 -28.88
C ARG A 100 -3.45 -0.40 -29.59
N PRO A 101 -4.51 -0.57 -30.40
CA PRO A 101 -4.68 -1.75 -31.22
C PRO A 101 -3.48 -1.95 -32.14
N LYS A 102 -2.95 -3.16 -32.25
CA LYS A 102 -1.89 -3.50 -33.21
C LYS A 102 -2.47 -3.48 -34.62
N ALA A 103 -2.08 -2.49 -35.43
CA ALA A 103 -2.62 -2.30 -36.77
C ALA A 103 -2.30 -3.48 -37.71
N ASP A 104 -1.12 -4.09 -37.57
CA ASP A 104 -0.61 -5.11 -38.49
C ASP A 104 -0.99 -6.57 -38.13
N GLN A 105 -1.66 -6.77 -37.01
CA GLN A 105 -2.04 -8.13 -36.54
C GLN A 105 -3.42 -8.11 -35.87
N PRO A 106 -4.52 -8.19 -36.64
CA PRO A 106 -5.85 -8.32 -36.08
C PRO A 106 -5.94 -9.55 -35.15
N GLY A 107 -6.31 -9.34 -33.88
CA GLY A 107 -6.41 -10.39 -32.85
C GLY A 107 -5.15 -10.61 -32.01
N ALA A 108 -4.03 -9.96 -32.27
CA ALA A 108 -2.76 -10.09 -31.51
C ALA A 108 -2.70 -9.27 -30.20
N GLY A 109 -3.84 -8.72 -29.76
CA GLY A 109 -3.93 -7.90 -28.55
C GLY A 109 -3.48 -6.44 -28.79
N ASN A 110 -3.43 -5.67 -27.73
CA ASN A 110 -3.04 -4.27 -27.77
C ASN A 110 -1.55 -4.09 -27.51
N GLU A 111 -0.96 -3.10 -28.16
CA GLU A 111 0.33 -2.55 -27.76
C GLU A 111 0.12 -1.83 -26.42
N GLN A 112 1.07 -1.95 -25.51
CA GLN A 112 1.01 -1.31 -24.19
C GLN A 112 2.21 -0.38 -23.99
N TYR A 113 1.94 0.78 -23.44
CA TYR A 113 2.95 1.74 -23.03
C TYR A 113 2.67 2.18 -21.58
N VAL A 114 3.71 2.24 -20.75
CA VAL A 114 3.66 2.72 -19.38
C VAL A 114 4.29 4.10 -19.31
N GLY A 115 3.52 5.10 -18.91
CA GLY A 115 4.01 6.47 -18.78
C GLY A 115 2.91 7.42 -18.33
N VAL A 116 3.29 8.50 -17.65
CA VAL A 116 2.36 9.52 -17.14
C VAL A 116 1.65 10.23 -18.28
N GLU A 117 2.35 10.47 -19.37
CA GLU A 117 1.81 11.10 -20.56
C GLU A 117 1.59 10.10 -21.69
N ALA A 118 0.65 10.40 -22.57
CA ALA A 118 0.41 9.60 -23.76
C ALA A 118 1.67 9.55 -24.64
N PRO A 119 2.01 8.39 -25.19
CA PRO A 119 3.11 8.30 -26.14
C PRO A 119 2.75 9.04 -27.45
N LYS A 120 3.77 9.43 -28.22
CA LYS A 120 3.56 10.12 -29.51
C LYS A 120 2.78 9.25 -30.49
N GLY A 121 1.95 9.86 -31.30
CA GLY A 121 1.11 9.23 -32.32
C GLY A 121 -0.35 9.09 -31.90
N SER A 122 -1.20 8.78 -32.84
CA SER A 122 -2.66 8.65 -32.62
C SER A 122 -3.06 7.24 -32.18
N GLY A 123 -4.27 7.11 -31.66
CA GLY A 123 -4.90 5.82 -31.33
C GLY A 123 -4.56 5.24 -29.98
N TRP A 124 -3.86 5.97 -29.11
CA TRP A 124 -3.61 5.57 -27.71
C TRP A 124 -4.80 5.92 -26.82
N THR A 125 -5.20 4.98 -26.00
CA THR A 125 -6.24 5.16 -24.98
C THR A 125 -5.67 4.75 -23.63
N GLN A 126 -5.81 5.61 -22.62
CA GLN A 126 -5.35 5.33 -21.28
C GLN A 126 -6.27 4.30 -20.60
N ASP A 127 -5.72 3.50 -19.70
CA ASP A 127 -6.47 2.63 -18.81
C ASP A 127 -7.51 3.46 -18.03
N THR A 128 -8.74 2.95 -17.93
CA THR A 128 -9.84 3.67 -17.27
C THR A 128 -9.84 3.53 -15.76
N ASP A 129 -9.11 2.56 -15.23
CA ASP A 129 -9.04 2.30 -13.80
C ASP A 129 -8.15 3.33 -13.08
N THR A 130 -8.38 3.47 -11.79
CA THR A 130 -7.55 4.28 -10.90
C THR A 130 -6.70 3.40 -9.99
N LEU A 131 -5.60 3.95 -9.49
CA LEU A 131 -4.76 3.27 -8.50
C LEU A 131 -5.45 3.22 -7.13
N ASP A 132 -5.24 2.12 -6.42
CA ASP A 132 -5.57 2.00 -5.01
C ASP A 132 -4.98 3.16 -4.19
N THR A 133 -5.76 3.73 -3.29
CA THR A 133 -5.31 4.82 -2.40
C THR A 133 -4.03 4.48 -1.66
N TRP A 134 -3.88 3.21 -1.25
CA TRP A 134 -2.67 2.76 -0.56
C TRP A 134 -1.43 2.70 -1.45
N PHE A 135 -1.58 2.78 -2.77
CA PHE A 135 -0.46 2.87 -3.69
C PHE A 135 0.25 4.22 -3.53
N SER A 136 -0.48 5.32 -3.64
CA SER A 136 0.08 6.67 -3.43
C SER A 136 0.51 6.89 -1.97
N SER A 137 -0.29 6.40 -0.99
CA SER A 137 0.06 6.48 0.42
C SER A 137 1.35 5.72 0.76
N GLY A 138 1.64 4.63 0.04
CA GLY A 138 2.89 3.86 0.17
C GLY A 138 4.13 4.59 -0.32
N LEU A 139 3.98 5.61 -1.18
CA LEU A 139 5.07 6.45 -1.68
C LEU A 139 5.42 7.60 -0.75
N TRP A 140 4.60 7.87 0.27
CA TRP A 140 4.62 9.09 1.07
C TRP A 140 6.00 9.44 1.65
N THR A 141 6.75 8.44 2.15
CA THR A 141 8.03 8.66 2.83
C THR A 141 9.14 9.25 1.95
N PHE A 142 8.98 9.24 0.65
CA PHE A 142 9.97 9.77 -0.29
C PHE A 142 9.36 10.68 -1.36
N SER A 143 8.11 10.47 -1.77
CA SER A 143 7.47 11.32 -2.78
C SER A 143 7.25 12.75 -2.27
N THR A 144 6.90 12.91 -0.99
CA THR A 144 6.72 14.23 -0.34
C THR A 144 8.04 14.99 -0.15
N LEU A 145 9.17 14.29 -0.23
CA LEU A 145 10.52 14.87 -0.16
C LEU A 145 11.08 15.21 -1.55
N GLY A 146 10.28 15.01 -2.61
CA GLY A 146 10.60 15.41 -3.98
C GLY A 146 11.16 14.31 -4.87
N TRP A 147 11.15 13.03 -4.44
CA TRP A 147 11.52 11.94 -5.34
C TRP A 147 10.64 11.95 -6.62
N PRO A 148 11.18 11.71 -7.82
CA PRO A 148 12.49 11.09 -8.13
C PRO A 148 13.69 12.06 -8.17
N GLU A 149 13.49 13.34 -7.89
CA GLU A 149 14.57 14.33 -7.88
C GLU A 149 15.49 14.12 -6.66
N LYS A 150 16.77 14.45 -6.82
CA LYS A 150 17.72 14.48 -5.71
C LYS A 150 17.62 15.82 -4.98
N THR A 151 16.76 15.88 -3.98
CA THR A 151 16.51 17.08 -3.19
C THR A 151 17.29 17.06 -1.88
N LYS A 152 17.52 18.25 -1.31
CA LYS A 152 18.09 18.37 0.05
C LYS A 152 17.21 17.70 1.11
N ASP A 153 15.91 17.68 0.89
CA ASP A 153 14.96 17.10 1.83
C ASP A 153 15.09 15.57 1.86
N ILE A 154 15.26 14.92 0.71
CA ILE A 154 15.57 13.47 0.67
C ILE A 154 16.89 13.20 1.39
N GLU A 155 17.95 13.95 1.10
CA GLU A 155 19.26 13.74 1.74
C GLU A 155 19.23 13.95 3.25
N THR A 156 18.36 14.83 3.74
CA THR A 156 18.27 15.20 5.17
C THR A 156 17.31 14.32 5.94
N TYR A 157 16.14 14.02 5.39
CA TYR A 157 15.02 13.42 6.13
C TYR A 157 14.75 11.95 5.78
N HIS A 158 15.39 11.42 4.74
CA HIS A 158 15.24 10.01 4.38
C HIS A 158 16.50 9.20 4.78
N PRO A 159 16.36 8.02 5.43
CA PRO A 159 15.13 7.47 6.01
C PRO A 159 14.71 8.24 7.28
N THR A 160 13.42 8.35 7.47
CA THR A 160 12.83 8.95 8.68
C THR A 160 13.28 8.21 9.94
N SER A 161 13.52 8.94 11.04
CA SER A 161 13.95 8.31 12.31
C SER A 161 12.84 7.49 12.94
N VAL A 162 11.64 8.08 13.11
CA VAL A 162 10.47 7.43 13.70
C VAL A 162 9.23 7.75 12.89
N LEU A 163 8.44 6.74 12.59
CA LEU A 163 7.07 6.89 12.08
C LEU A 163 6.11 6.43 13.16
N GLU A 164 5.19 7.32 13.55
CA GLU A 164 4.13 7.03 14.50
C GLU A 164 2.79 6.87 13.78
N THR A 165 2.01 5.85 14.17
CA THR A 165 0.66 5.67 13.66
C THR A 165 -0.15 4.70 14.54
N GLY A 166 -1.47 4.63 14.33
CA GLY A 166 -2.32 3.62 14.93
C GLY A 166 -1.96 2.20 14.46
N TYR A 167 -2.09 1.24 15.33
CA TYR A 167 -1.76 -0.16 15.04
C TYR A 167 -2.64 -0.79 13.94
N ASP A 168 -3.81 -0.25 13.69
CA ASP A 168 -4.83 -0.74 12.74
C ASP A 168 -4.38 -0.62 11.29
N ILE A 169 -3.49 0.34 10.97
CA ILE A 169 -2.95 0.52 9.62
C ILE A 169 -1.52 0.00 9.44
N LEU A 170 -1.05 -0.84 10.37
CA LEU A 170 0.25 -1.51 10.25
C LEU A 170 0.40 -2.25 8.91
N PHE A 171 -0.62 -2.98 8.49
CA PHE A 171 -0.58 -3.71 7.23
C PHE A 171 -0.84 -2.80 6.03
N PHE A 172 -1.86 -1.94 6.10
CA PHE A 172 -2.28 -1.14 4.95
C PHE A 172 -1.31 -0.02 4.61
N TRP A 173 -0.70 0.62 5.60
CA TRP A 173 0.18 1.76 5.37
C TRP A 173 1.65 1.44 5.62
N ILE A 174 2.00 0.96 6.81
CA ILE A 174 3.38 0.68 7.17
C ILE A 174 4.01 -0.35 6.24
N ALA A 175 3.35 -1.50 6.06
CA ALA A 175 3.86 -2.55 5.18
C ALA A 175 3.97 -2.07 3.72
N ARG A 176 3.03 -1.22 3.25
CA ARG A 176 3.09 -0.65 1.89
C ARG A 176 4.25 0.32 1.73
N MET A 177 4.51 1.20 2.71
CA MET A 177 5.68 2.08 2.67
C MET A 177 6.99 1.28 2.65
N ILE A 178 7.09 0.21 3.47
CA ILE A 178 8.25 -0.68 3.43
C ILE A 178 8.40 -1.30 2.04
N LEU A 179 7.34 -1.83 1.46
CA LEU A 179 7.35 -2.42 0.12
C LEU A 179 7.82 -1.41 -0.93
N MET A 180 7.17 -0.25 -0.99
CA MET A 180 7.42 0.74 -2.03
C MET A 180 8.82 1.32 -1.92
N THR A 181 9.25 1.73 -0.72
CA THR A 181 10.58 2.34 -0.53
C THR A 181 11.70 1.34 -0.79
N THR A 182 11.60 0.13 -0.25
CA THR A 182 12.66 -0.87 -0.47
C THR A 182 12.76 -1.31 -1.93
N CYS A 183 11.63 -1.37 -2.64
CA CYS A 183 11.58 -1.74 -4.05
C CYS A 183 12.08 -0.63 -4.97
N LEU A 184 11.69 0.63 -4.74
CA LEU A 184 11.92 1.74 -5.66
C LEU A 184 13.20 2.50 -5.38
N MET A 185 13.62 2.59 -4.11
CA MET A 185 14.82 3.32 -3.69
C MET A 185 15.97 2.39 -3.25
N GLY A 186 15.66 1.14 -2.87
CA GLY A 186 16.67 0.24 -2.30
C GLY A 186 17.09 0.62 -0.88
N GLU A 187 16.25 1.35 -0.15
CA GLU A 187 16.48 1.86 1.18
C GLU A 187 15.30 1.54 2.10
N ILE A 188 15.47 1.72 3.41
CA ILE A 188 14.37 1.62 4.35
C ILE A 188 13.62 2.96 4.43
N PRO A 189 12.28 2.98 4.59
CA PRO A 189 11.52 4.24 4.71
C PRO A 189 11.73 4.96 6.04
N PHE A 190 11.92 4.22 7.12
CA PHE A 190 12.08 4.69 8.49
C PHE A 190 12.84 3.66 9.32
N ARG A 191 13.46 4.11 10.42
CA ARG A 191 14.23 3.23 11.31
C ARG A 191 13.33 2.55 12.35
N THR A 192 12.37 3.29 12.88
CA THR A 192 11.47 2.82 13.93
C THR A 192 10.02 3.13 13.57
N VAL A 193 9.14 2.16 13.80
CA VAL A 193 7.69 2.32 13.74
C VAL A 193 7.15 2.25 15.16
N TYR A 194 6.50 3.32 15.62
CA TYR A 194 5.82 3.35 16.90
C TYR A 194 4.31 3.25 16.70
N LEU A 195 3.70 2.20 17.23
CA LEU A 195 2.29 1.91 17.08
C LEU A 195 1.55 2.24 18.38
N HIS A 196 0.77 3.33 18.35
CA HIS A 196 -0.06 3.75 19.47
C HIS A 196 -1.41 3.04 19.49
N GLY A 197 -2.13 3.13 20.63
CA GLY A 197 -3.50 2.69 20.75
C GLY A 197 -4.48 3.62 20.04
N LEU A 198 -5.67 3.11 19.73
CA LEU A 198 -6.76 3.93 19.19
C LEU A 198 -7.58 4.51 20.32
N VAL A 199 -7.85 5.81 20.25
CA VAL A 199 -8.85 6.45 21.10
C VAL A 199 -10.23 6.04 20.59
N ARG A 200 -11.06 5.46 21.46
CA ARG A 200 -12.43 5.07 21.14
C ARG A 200 -13.38 5.89 21.98
N GLU A 201 -14.40 6.42 21.37
CA GLU A 201 -15.54 6.95 22.07
C GLU A 201 -16.32 5.78 22.66
N GLN A 202 -16.59 5.84 23.96
CA GLN A 202 -17.50 4.90 24.60
C GLN A 202 -18.93 5.38 24.30
N LEU A 203 -19.57 4.75 23.32
CA LEU A 203 -20.99 4.99 23.06
C LEU A 203 -21.79 4.64 24.32
N ALA A 204 -22.68 5.53 24.73
CA ALA A 204 -23.65 5.28 25.80
C ALA A 204 -24.41 3.98 25.53
N GLN A 205 -24.40 3.07 26.48
CA GLN A 205 -24.97 1.73 26.30
C GLN A 205 -26.49 1.68 26.45
N GLY A 206 -27.15 2.82 26.69
CA GLY A 206 -28.61 2.87 26.82
C GLY A 206 -29.16 4.29 26.82
N PRO A 207 -30.49 4.42 26.71
CA PRO A 207 -31.18 5.72 26.76
C PRO A 207 -30.96 6.49 28.06
N ASP A 208 -30.69 5.79 29.16
CA ASP A 208 -30.48 6.40 30.50
C ASP A 208 -29.08 7.09 30.57
N ASP A 209 -28.07 6.60 29.88
CA ASP A 209 -26.74 7.23 29.83
C ASP A 209 -26.76 8.53 29.04
N LEU A 210 -27.61 8.62 28.00
CA LEU A 210 -27.80 9.83 27.21
C LEU A 210 -28.54 10.93 28.04
N ALA A 211 -29.46 10.53 28.91
CA ALA A 211 -30.23 11.45 29.75
C ALA A 211 -29.40 12.06 30.86
N GLN A 212 -28.32 11.41 31.31
CA GLN A 212 -27.45 11.87 32.40
C GLN A 212 -26.23 12.69 31.95
N GLY A 213 -26.04 12.89 30.65
CA GLY A 213 -24.96 13.74 30.10
C GLY A 213 -23.55 13.26 30.43
N HIS A 214 -23.37 11.99 30.75
CA HIS A 214 -22.06 11.41 31.06
C HIS A 214 -21.26 11.13 29.77
N PHE A 215 -20.66 12.16 29.23
CA PHE A 215 -19.57 12.01 28.27
C PHE A 215 -18.27 11.72 29.02
N ALA A 216 -18.04 10.49 29.39
CA ALA A 216 -16.75 10.07 29.91
C ALA A 216 -15.83 9.76 28.75
N GLY A 217 -15.17 10.78 28.22
CA GLY A 217 -14.02 10.60 27.35
C GLY A 217 -12.89 9.96 28.14
N LEU A 218 -12.70 8.66 28.03
CA LEU A 218 -11.56 7.98 28.63
C LEU A 218 -10.39 8.07 27.66
N LEU A 219 -9.47 9.00 27.91
CA LEU A 219 -8.16 9.02 27.26
C LEU A 219 -7.37 7.84 27.85
N VAL A 220 -7.23 6.76 27.09
CA VAL A 220 -6.27 5.68 27.40
C VAL A 220 -5.05 5.88 26.55
N LEU A 221 -3.99 6.37 27.16
CA LEU A 221 -2.63 6.44 26.60
C LEU A 221 -2.03 5.04 26.44
#